data_015c785d0f7027911e78c11649fa973b
#
_entry.id   015c785d0f7027911e78c11649fa973b
#
_cell.length_a   1.000
_cell.length_b   1.000
_cell.length_c   1.000
_cell.angle_alpha   90.00
_cell.angle_beta   90.00
_cell.angle_gamma   90.00
#
_symmetry.space_group_name_H-M   'P 1'
#
loop_
_entity.id
_entity.type
_entity.pdbx_description
1 polymer ?
#
loop_
_entity_poly.entity_id
_entity_poly.type
_entity_poly.pdbx_seq_one_letter_code
_entity_poly.pdbx_strand_id
1 'polypeptide(L)'
;MGKKSKKEKKVKGAEKTAAKMEKKVSKRAKKEEEDLEALIAEFQTLDAKKTQIIETACPPPSPRLNASLSAHPERDELILFGGEYFNGQKTFLYNELYIYNIRKNSWTKVDIPNPPPRRCAHQAAVVPQGGGQLWVFGGEFASPDGEQFYHYKDLWVLHLATKTWEHIKVTGGPSGRSGHRMVACKRQLIIFGGFHESARDYVYYNDVYAFNLDTFTWTKLSPSGTGPVPRSGCQMATTPEGNIIVYGGYSKQRIKKDVDKGTLHTDMFLLKAEGVGKEEGGLPLSDYKWVWNRLSPSGVKPTPRSGFSVAIGPNNRSLLFGGVHDEEEEECIEGDFFSDIYFYDMGKNRWFPGQLKGPKSEKKKRRRDKKAQAEGAGDGEAEDQYPQGPVEIVKEVVAEDGTVTTIKQVVSAPEVELERSESEDEEEAGDEASSQQVEPCPRSNAMLAVKHGVLYVYGGMFEVGDRQFTLNDLYSIDLHKMEEWKVLVEMDPKTQEWLEESESDEEGDDVEGAEGGEEEEEDSDEESEDDEEEERHPSVQLDEKYTDYLPRTEQYWIKLARHNMGPDAKEKKVAKLAHAMAKTFYEGSV
;
A
#
# COMPACT_ATOMS: atom_id res chain seq x y z
N MET A 1 48.55 -16.40 39.97
CA MET A 1 47.33 -15.58 40.08
C MET A 1 47.21 -14.48 39.01
N GLY A 2 47.91 -14.53 37.89
CA GLY A 2 47.95 -13.43 36.91
C GLY A 2 47.10 -13.56 35.66
N LYS A 3 46.48 -14.74 35.36
CA LYS A 3 45.72 -14.93 34.11
C LYS A 3 44.23 -14.62 34.20
N LYS A 4 43.61 -14.62 35.38
CA LYS A 4 42.19 -14.27 35.55
C LYS A 4 41.90 -12.78 35.38
N SER A 5 42.80 -11.89 35.85
CA SER A 5 42.59 -10.43 35.82
C SER A 5 42.64 -9.81 34.40
N LYS A 6 43.42 -10.40 33.47
CA LYS A 6 43.51 -9.94 32.08
C LYS A 6 42.26 -10.29 31.26
N LYS A 7 41.62 -11.46 31.54
CA LYS A 7 40.39 -11.89 30.85
C LYS A 7 39.20 -11.07 31.31
N GLU A 8 39.10 -10.74 32.61
CA GLU A 8 38.05 -9.88 33.16
C GLU A 8 38.17 -8.41 32.69
N LYS A 9 39.40 -7.88 32.56
CA LYS A 9 39.59 -6.53 31.97
C LYS A 9 39.24 -6.46 30.49
N LYS A 10 39.50 -7.53 29.71
CA LYS A 10 39.15 -7.60 28.28
C LYS A 10 37.61 -7.72 28.06
N VAL A 11 36.90 -8.45 28.94
CA VAL A 11 35.42 -8.54 28.91
C VAL A 11 34.81 -7.19 29.27
N LYS A 12 35.30 -6.50 30.31
CA LYS A 12 34.81 -5.15 30.67
C LYS A 12 35.12 -4.09 29.61
N GLY A 13 36.17 -4.25 28.82
CA GLY A 13 36.51 -3.38 27.69
C GLY A 13 35.49 -3.58 26.53
N ALA A 14 35.20 -4.83 26.19
CA ALA A 14 34.22 -5.16 25.13
C ALA A 14 32.81 -4.70 25.51
N GLU A 15 32.38 -4.87 26.76
CA GLU A 15 31.11 -4.37 27.27
C GLU A 15 31.00 -2.84 27.23
N LYS A 16 32.07 -2.12 27.58
CA LYS A 16 32.13 -0.65 27.48
C LYS A 16 32.07 -0.18 26.01
N THR A 17 32.78 -0.86 25.12
CA THR A 17 32.74 -0.55 23.68
C THR A 17 31.36 -0.82 23.08
N ALA A 18 30.74 -1.95 23.43
CA ALA A 18 29.36 -2.26 23.02
C ALA A 18 28.38 -1.20 23.53
N ALA A 19 28.45 -0.82 24.79
CA ALA A 19 27.59 0.23 25.37
C ALA A 19 27.82 1.62 24.72
N LYS A 20 29.08 1.96 24.33
CA LYS A 20 29.40 3.21 23.62
C LYS A 20 28.84 3.18 22.17
N MET A 21 28.97 2.04 21.51
CA MET A 21 28.36 1.84 20.16
C MET A 21 26.85 1.93 20.23
N GLU A 22 26.23 1.27 21.21
CA GLU A 22 24.78 1.33 21.40
C GLU A 22 24.28 2.75 21.70
N LYS A 23 25.02 3.53 22.52
CA LYS A 23 24.75 4.96 22.74
C LYS A 23 24.90 5.79 21.46
N LYS A 24 25.92 5.52 20.63
CA LYS A 24 26.13 6.24 19.37
C LYS A 24 25.01 5.95 18.37
N VAL A 25 24.63 4.68 18.21
CA VAL A 25 23.49 4.25 17.38
C VAL A 25 22.18 4.86 17.92
N SER A 26 22.02 4.93 19.26
CA SER A 26 20.86 5.56 19.90
C SER A 26 20.76 7.06 19.61
N LYS A 27 21.87 7.78 19.69
CA LYS A 27 21.92 9.23 19.38
C LYS A 27 21.63 9.47 17.89
N ARG A 28 22.18 8.64 16.99
CA ARG A 28 21.94 8.75 15.54
C ARG A 28 20.46 8.51 15.21
N ALA A 29 19.86 7.41 15.69
CA ALA A 29 18.46 7.12 15.47
C ALA A 29 17.53 8.23 16.00
N LYS A 30 17.85 8.82 17.17
CA LYS A 30 17.08 9.94 17.72
C LYS A 30 17.18 11.20 16.85
N LYS A 31 18.37 11.51 16.31
CA LYS A 31 18.53 12.64 15.38
C LYS A 31 17.76 12.43 14.09
N GLU A 32 17.79 11.22 13.52
CA GLU A 32 17.05 10.85 12.32
C GLU A 32 15.53 10.96 12.53
N GLU A 33 15.00 10.54 13.70
CA GLU A 33 13.58 10.75 14.07
C GLU A 33 13.24 12.24 14.21
N GLU A 34 14.12 13.04 14.82
CA GLU A 34 13.96 14.50 14.94
C GLU A 34 13.94 15.18 13.56
N ASP A 35 14.80 14.76 12.64
CA ASP A 35 14.84 15.30 11.27
C ASP A 35 13.54 14.96 10.50
N LEU A 36 12.98 13.76 10.69
CA LEU A 36 11.72 13.36 10.05
C LEU A 36 10.51 14.14 10.62
N GLU A 37 10.45 14.35 11.94
CA GLU A 37 9.43 15.19 12.57
C GLU A 37 9.52 16.64 12.12
N ALA A 38 10.74 17.19 11.94
CA ALA A 38 10.95 18.51 11.40
C ALA A 38 10.42 18.65 9.96
N LEU A 39 10.68 17.68 9.10
CA LEU A 39 10.16 17.65 7.74
C LEU A 39 8.62 17.60 7.71
N ILE A 40 8.01 16.80 8.57
CA ILE A 40 6.53 16.76 8.71
C ILE A 40 6.00 18.13 9.16
N ALA A 41 6.66 18.77 10.12
CA ALA A 41 6.28 20.09 10.62
C ALA A 41 6.41 21.19 9.55
N GLU A 42 7.42 21.10 8.69
CA GLU A 42 7.58 22.00 7.55
C GLU A 42 6.38 21.87 6.58
N PHE A 43 6.01 20.66 6.19
CA PHE A 43 4.82 20.44 5.36
C PHE A 43 3.53 20.95 6.03
N GLN A 44 3.37 20.76 7.33
CA GLN A 44 2.22 21.30 8.08
C GLN A 44 2.20 22.83 8.05
N THR A 45 3.37 23.48 8.12
CA THR A 45 3.51 24.94 8.02
C THR A 45 3.08 25.43 6.63
N LEU A 46 3.42 24.69 5.57
CA LEU A 46 2.95 24.99 4.22
C LEU A 46 1.43 24.81 4.09
N ASP A 47 0.89 23.75 4.66
CA ASP A 47 -0.56 23.50 4.63
C ASP A 47 -1.36 24.53 5.46
N ALA A 48 -0.79 25.06 6.54
CA ALA A 48 -1.41 26.12 7.35
C ALA A 48 -1.61 27.45 6.60
N LYS A 49 -0.91 27.66 5.48
CA LYS A 49 -1.12 28.82 4.59
C LYS A 49 -2.43 28.73 3.80
N LYS A 50 -3.05 27.56 3.71
CA LYS A 50 -4.35 27.39 3.07
C LYS A 50 -5.45 27.93 3.98
N THR A 51 -6.16 28.96 3.52
CA THR A 51 -7.18 29.67 4.31
C THR A 51 -8.59 29.54 3.75
N GLN A 52 -8.71 28.99 2.53
CA GLN A 52 -9.99 28.87 1.82
C GLN A 52 -10.18 27.46 1.29
N ILE A 53 -11.44 27.05 1.17
CA ILE A 53 -11.81 25.81 0.48
C ILE A 53 -11.82 26.12 -1.02
N ILE A 54 -11.01 25.39 -1.78
CA ILE A 54 -10.90 25.54 -3.23
C ILE A 54 -11.22 24.22 -3.89
N GLU A 55 -12.20 24.20 -4.78
CA GLU A 55 -12.57 23.04 -5.60
C GLU A 55 -12.14 23.31 -7.05
N THR A 56 -11.27 22.46 -7.57
CA THR A 56 -10.73 22.59 -8.92
C THR A 56 -11.02 21.33 -9.70
N ALA A 57 -11.73 21.45 -10.82
CA ALA A 57 -11.86 20.36 -11.78
C ALA A 57 -10.45 19.97 -12.29
N CYS A 58 -10.15 18.70 -12.30
CA CYS A 58 -8.80 18.24 -12.60
C CYS A 58 -8.83 16.94 -13.43
N PRO A 59 -7.70 16.57 -14.08
CA PRO A 59 -7.49 15.24 -14.58
C PRO A 59 -7.53 14.19 -13.46
N PRO A 60 -7.56 12.88 -13.77
CA PRO A 60 -7.37 11.85 -12.76
C PRO A 60 -6.12 12.11 -11.92
N PRO A 61 -6.15 11.80 -10.60
CA PRO A 61 -5.00 11.97 -9.73
C PRO A 61 -3.75 11.24 -10.24
N SER A 62 -2.57 11.76 -9.94
CA SER A 62 -1.31 11.07 -10.25
C SER A 62 -1.26 9.67 -9.63
N PRO A 63 -0.49 8.74 -10.20
CA PRO A 63 -0.34 7.39 -9.65
C PRO A 63 0.03 7.42 -8.17
N ARG A 64 -0.64 6.58 -7.40
CA ARG A 64 -0.38 6.43 -5.95
C ARG A 64 -0.89 5.10 -5.42
N LEU A 65 -0.30 4.63 -4.34
CA LEU A 65 -0.73 3.46 -3.60
C LEU A 65 -0.93 3.79 -2.12
N ASN A 66 -1.52 2.85 -1.38
CA ASN A 66 -1.77 2.99 0.05
C ASN A 66 -2.56 4.26 0.45
N ALA A 67 -3.33 4.81 -0.48
CA ALA A 67 -4.35 5.83 -0.22
C ALA A 67 -5.65 5.18 0.27
N SER A 68 -6.61 5.97 0.71
CA SER A 68 -7.97 5.49 0.99
C SER A 68 -8.95 5.93 -0.09
N LEU A 69 -9.81 5.01 -0.54
CA LEU A 69 -10.93 5.27 -1.42
C LEU A 69 -12.23 4.90 -0.71
N SER A 70 -13.13 5.86 -0.56
CA SER A 70 -14.37 5.68 0.20
C SER A 70 -15.57 6.17 -0.59
N ALA A 71 -16.69 5.45 -0.51
CA ALA A 71 -17.95 5.89 -1.12
C ALA A 71 -18.65 6.91 -0.22
N HIS A 72 -19.03 8.06 -0.79
CA HIS A 72 -19.83 9.04 -0.07
C HIS A 72 -21.18 8.44 0.36
N PRO A 73 -21.63 8.58 1.62
CA PRO A 73 -22.82 7.91 2.11
C PRO A 73 -24.11 8.36 1.37
N GLU A 74 -24.20 9.63 1.00
CA GLU A 74 -25.42 10.22 0.41
C GLU A 74 -25.31 10.54 -1.08
N ARG A 75 -24.10 10.90 -1.57
CA ARG A 75 -23.87 11.35 -2.96
C ARG A 75 -23.30 10.22 -3.81
N ASP A 76 -23.46 10.36 -5.14
CA ASP A 76 -22.81 9.47 -6.11
C ASP A 76 -21.36 9.89 -6.36
N GLU A 77 -20.57 9.82 -5.30
CA GLU A 77 -19.18 10.29 -5.26
C GLU A 77 -18.29 9.27 -4.55
N LEU A 78 -17.04 9.17 -5.01
CA LEU A 78 -15.95 8.48 -4.31
C LEU A 78 -14.94 9.52 -3.81
N ILE A 79 -14.36 9.26 -2.66
CA ILE A 79 -13.43 10.15 -1.96
C ILE A 79 -12.08 9.46 -1.88
N LEU A 80 -11.06 10.04 -2.50
CA LEU A 80 -9.68 9.58 -2.45
C LEU A 80 -8.86 10.51 -1.55
N PHE A 81 -8.14 9.94 -0.58
CA PHE A 81 -7.30 10.72 0.33
C PHE A 81 -5.93 10.09 0.54
N GLY A 82 -4.88 10.92 0.53
CA GLY A 82 -3.52 10.55 0.87
C GLY A 82 -2.83 9.66 -0.17
N GLY A 83 -1.96 8.78 0.32
CA GLY A 83 -1.22 7.83 -0.48
C GLY A 83 0.24 8.21 -0.67
N GLU A 84 0.96 7.37 -1.38
CA GLU A 84 2.38 7.51 -1.68
C GLU A 84 2.68 7.13 -3.14
N TYR A 85 3.82 7.60 -3.62
CA TYR A 85 4.37 7.27 -4.93
C TYR A 85 5.89 7.18 -4.85
N PHE A 86 6.45 6.10 -5.39
CA PHE A 86 7.89 5.92 -5.52
C PHE A 86 8.28 5.97 -7.01
N ASN A 87 9.27 6.78 -7.36
CA ASN A 87 9.70 7.00 -8.75
C ASN A 87 11.00 6.27 -9.13
N GLY A 88 11.46 5.34 -8.30
CA GLY A 88 12.76 4.67 -8.44
C GLY A 88 13.87 5.26 -7.57
N GLN A 89 13.76 6.54 -7.17
CA GLN A 89 14.76 7.22 -6.33
C GLN A 89 14.16 7.86 -5.08
N LYS A 90 12.94 8.39 -5.17
CA LYS A 90 12.31 9.13 -4.06
C LYS A 90 10.87 8.70 -3.83
N THR A 91 10.50 8.67 -2.56
CA THR A 91 9.13 8.46 -2.11
C THR A 91 8.44 9.80 -1.88
N PHE A 92 7.28 9.97 -2.46
CA PHE A 92 6.41 11.15 -2.31
C PHE A 92 5.19 10.76 -1.49
N LEU A 93 4.88 11.53 -0.46
CA LEU A 93 3.71 11.34 0.38
C LEU A 93 2.68 12.44 0.11
N TYR A 94 1.40 12.08 0.14
CA TYR A 94 0.30 12.97 -0.18
C TYR A 94 -0.65 13.15 1.01
N ASN A 95 -1.30 14.33 1.08
CA ASN A 95 -2.50 14.60 1.87
C ASN A 95 -3.58 15.25 1.02
N GLU A 96 -3.50 15.09 -0.28
CA GLU A 96 -4.48 15.60 -1.23
C GLU A 96 -5.80 14.85 -1.10
N LEU A 97 -6.88 15.59 -1.31
CA LEU A 97 -8.25 15.10 -1.34
C LEU A 97 -8.81 15.26 -2.75
N TYR A 98 -9.30 14.16 -3.31
CA TYR A 98 -9.99 14.15 -4.59
C TYR A 98 -11.39 13.57 -4.46
N ILE A 99 -12.32 14.11 -5.19
CA ILE A 99 -13.69 13.61 -5.31
C ILE A 99 -13.92 13.18 -6.76
N TYR A 100 -14.30 11.93 -6.93
CA TYR A 100 -14.73 11.40 -8.21
C TYR A 100 -16.25 11.39 -8.27
N ASN A 101 -16.82 12.12 -9.23
CA ASN A 101 -18.25 12.12 -9.49
C ASN A 101 -18.62 10.98 -10.44
N ILE A 102 -19.35 10.00 -9.92
CA ILE A 102 -19.70 8.77 -10.65
C ILE A 102 -20.55 9.06 -11.89
N ARG A 103 -21.51 9.98 -11.77
CA ARG A 103 -22.43 10.29 -12.89
C ARG A 103 -21.76 11.06 -14.02
N LYS A 104 -20.81 11.95 -13.67
CA LYS A 104 -20.14 12.82 -14.64
C LYS A 104 -18.83 12.20 -15.16
N ASN A 105 -18.35 11.10 -14.55
CA ASN A 105 -17.02 10.53 -14.79
C ASN A 105 -15.93 11.61 -14.74
N SER A 106 -15.89 12.38 -13.68
CA SER A 106 -15.00 13.53 -13.54
C SER A 106 -14.39 13.64 -12.15
N TRP A 107 -13.16 14.16 -12.10
CA TRP A 107 -12.41 14.38 -10.88
C TRP A 107 -12.39 15.83 -10.48
N THR A 108 -12.45 16.09 -9.18
CA THR A 108 -12.28 17.39 -8.56
C THR A 108 -11.27 17.27 -7.43
N LYS A 109 -10.23 18.10 -7.46
CA LYS A 109 -9.32 18.29 -6.33
C LYS A 109 -9.95 19.27 -5.36
N VAL A 110 -9.94 18.93 -4.08
CA VAL A 110 -10.54 19.75 -3.02
C VAL A 110 -9.45 20.13 -2.02
N ASP A 111 -9.00 21.36 -2.08
CA ASP A 111 -8.07 21.92 -1.09
C ASP A 111 -8.88 22.48 0.09
N ILE A 112 -8.65 21.93 1.27
CA ILE A 112 -9.33 22.30 2.51
C ILE A 112 -8.28 22.79 3.52
N PRO A 113 -8.51 23.90 4.24
CA PRO A 113 -7.61 24.37 5.30
C PRO A 113 -7.37 23.32 6.39
N ASN A 114 -6.17 23.32 6.96
CA ASN A 114 -5.73 22.46 8.06
C ASN A 114 -5.98 20.97 7.81
N PRO A 115 -5.50 20.39 6.71
CA PRO A 115 -5.65 18.97 6.45
C PRO A 115 -4.78 18.15 7.41
N PRO A 116 -5.05 16.82 7.53
CA PRO A 116 -4.12 15.92 8.18
C PRO A 116 -2.74 15.98 7.52
N PRO A 117 -1.65 15.73 8.24
CA PRO A 117 -0.32 15.58 7.65
C PRO A 117 -0.31 14.51 6.54
N ARG A 118 0.61 14.65 5.60
CA ARG A 118 0.82 13.69 4.51
C ARG A 118 1.02 12.29 5.05
N ARG A 119 0.36 11.31 4.45
CA ARG A 119 0.37 9.93 4.93
C ARG A 119 -0.04 8.90 3.90
N CYS A 120 0.45 7.69 4.08
CA CYS A 120 0.00 6.49 3.40
C CYS A 120 -0.32 5.39 4.42
N ALA A 121 -0.85 4.26 3.98
CA ALA A 121 -1.17 3.10 4.82
C ALA A 121 -2.03 3.42 6.06
N HIS A 122 -2.75 4.55 6.02
CA HIS A 122 -3.79 4.94 6.96
C HIS A 122 -5.07 4.18 6.65
N GLN A 123 -6.03 4.24 7.57
CA GLN A 123 -7.36 3.71 7.32
C GLN A 123 -8.39 4.84 7.37
N ALA A 124 -9.40 4.72 6.50
CA ALA A 124 -10.54 5.62 6.46
C ALA A 124 -11.85 4.84 6.54
N ALA A 125 -12.81 5.40 7.27
CA ALA A 125 -14.16 4.85 7.39
C ALA A 125 -15.18 5.98 7.26
N VAL A 126 -16.25 5.73 6.52
CA VAL A 126 -17.34 6.68 6.30
C VAL A 126 -18.52 6.34 7.18
N VAL A 127 -19.09 7.37 7.80
CA VAL A 127 -20.34 7.27 8.57
C VAL A 127 -21.34 8.34 8.10
N PRO A 128 -22.65 8.07 8.14
CA PRO A 128 -23.66 8.94 7.51
C PRO A 128 -24.04 10.17 8.34
N GLN A 129 -23.54 10.32 9.58
CA GLN A 129 -23.93 11.42 10.46
C GLN A 129 -23.60 12.79 9.85
N GLY A 130 -24.48 13.78 10.06
CA GLY A 130 -24.25 15.18 9.70
C GLY A 130 -24.02 15.44 8.21
N GLY A 131 -24.64 14.65 7.33
CA GLY A 131 -24.42 14.74 5.88
C GLY A 131 -23.16 14.00 5.40
N GLY A 132 -22.64 13.10 6.23
CA GLY A 132 -21.47 12.29 5.96
C GLY A 132 -20.19 12.77 6.64
N GLN A 133 -19.46 11.81 7.20
CA GLN A 133 -18.15 12.03 7.83
C GLN A 133 -17.17 10.98 7.34
N LEU A 134 -15.98 11.41 6.98
CA LEU A 134 -14.84 10.53 6.68
C LEU A 134 -13.86 10.58 7.86
N TRP A 135 -13.73 9.48 8.56
CA TRP A 135 -12.80 9.31 9.67
C TRP A 135 -11.50 8.71 9.19
N VAL A 136 -10.37 9.30 9.59
CA VAL A 136 -9.01 8.86 9.20
C VAL A 136 -8.19 8.61 10.46
N PHE A 137 -7.56 7.44 10.55
CA PHE A 137 -6.69 7.09 11.67
C PHE A 137 -5.37 6.51 11.19
N GLY A 138 -4.27 6.92 11.86
CA GLY A 138 -2.96 6.32 11.73
C GLY A 138 -2.32 6.49 10.35
N GLY A 139 -1.58 5.48 9.94
CA GLY A 139 -0.75 5.51 8.75
C GLY A 139 0.67 5.96 9.04
N GLU A 140 1.44 6.18 8.00
CA GLU A 140 2.85 6.54 8.12
C GLU A 140 3.24 7.66 7.16
N PHE A 141 4.34 8.31 7.51
CA PHE A 141 5.12 9.18 6.65
C PHE A 141 6.48 8.52 6.42
N ALA A 142 6.83 8.25 5.18
CA ALA A 142 8.14 7.75 4.80
C ALA A 142 9.09 8.91 4.46
N SER A 143 10.36 8.80 4.86
CA SER A 143 11.41 9.71 4.40
C SER A 143 11.55 9.64 2.87
N PRO A 144 12.06 10.70 2.21
CA PRO A 144 12.22 10.71 0.75
C PRO A 144 13.08 9.56 0.20
N ASP A 145 14.06 9.08 0.99
CA ASP A 145 14.89 7.91 0.68
C ASP A 145 14.21 6.56 0.98
N GLY A 146 13.05 6.59 1.65
CA GLY A 146 12.31 5.38 2.00
C GLY A 146 12.90 4.56 3.16
N GLU A 147 13.93 5.06 3.84
CA GLU A 147 14.63 4.30 4.90
C GLU A 147 14.00 4.47 6.28
N GLN A 148 13.24 5.54 6.52
CA GLN A 148 12.68 5.88 7.81
C GLN A 148 11.19 6.13 7.74
N PHE A 149 10.49 5.77 8.82
CA PHE A 149 9.04 5.84 8.89
C PHE A 149 8.60 6.50 10.19
N TYR A 150 7.69 7.47 10.09
CA TYR A 150 6.97 8.03 11.22
C TYR A 150 5.54 7.51 11.23
N HIS A 151 5.13 6.82 12.30
CA HIS A 151 3.80 6.22 12.41
C HIS A 151 2.85 7.12 13.20
N TYR A 152 1.76 7.53 12.56
CA TYR A 152 0.73 8.38 13.14
C TYR A 152 -0.16 7.62 14.13
N LYS A 153 -0.62 8.33 15.16
CA LYS A 153 -1.64 7.88 16.14
C LYS A 153 -2.83 8.82 16.25
N ASP A 154 -2.86 9.82 15.40
CA ASP A 154 -3.89 10.85 15.38
C ASP A 154 -5.17 10.37 14.71
N LEU A 155 -6.28 10.92 15.16
CA LEU A 155 -7.61 10.68 14.61
C LEU A 155 -8.16 11.99 14.04
N TRP A 156 -8.61 11.92 12.79
CA TRP A 156 -9.16 13.05 12.06
C TRP A 156 -10.54 12.73 11.53
N VAL A 157 -11.38 13.75 11.40
CA VAL A 157 -12.66 13.66 10.70
C VAL A 157 -12.78 14.76 9.66
N LEU A 158 -13.21 14.36 8.46
CA LEU A 158 -13.66 15.29 7.42
C LEU A 158 -15.18 15.32 7.43
N HIS A 159 -15.73 16.49 7.75
CA HIS A 159 -17.16 16.76 7.63
C HIS A 159 -17.48 17.02 6.15
N LEU A 160 -18.13 16.07 5.49
CA LEU A 160 -18.35 16.12 4.04
C LEU A 160 -19.31 17.22 3.61
N ALA A 161 -20.29 17.55 4.44
CA ALA A 161 -21.26 18.61 4.13
C ALA A 161 -20.63 20.00 4.15
N THR A 162 -19.76 20.29 5.10
CA THR A 162 -19.09 21.58 5.28
C THR A 162 -17.69 21.64 4.68
N LYS A 163 -17.13 20.49 4.28
CA LYS A 163 -15.74 20.36 3.80
C LYS A 163 -14.74 20.94 4.78
N THR A 164 -14.82 20.49 6.03
CA THR A 164 -13.91 20.92 7.11
C THR A 164 -13.22 19.73 7.75
N TRP A 165 -11.90 19.84 7.93
CA TRP A 165 -11.11 18.90 8.69
C TRP A 165 -11.10 19.26 10.17
N GLU A 166 -11.24 18.27 11.02
CA GLU A 166 -11.14 18.39 12.46
C GLU A 166 -10.19 17.32 13.03
N HIS A 167 -9.20 17.76 13.81
CA HIS A 167 -8.31 16.87 14.55
C HIS A 167 -8.93 16.52 15.90
N ILE A 168 -9.25 15.26 16.11
CA ILE A 168 -9.88 14.78 17.35
C ILE A 168 -8.80 14.50 18.40
N LYS A 169 -8.58 15.46 19.28
CA LYS A 169 -7.53 15.42 20.32
C LYS A 169 -8.05 14.72 21.58
N VAL A 170 -8.01 13.39 21.58
CA VAL A 170 -8.41 12.54 22.70
C VAL A 170 -7.31 11.55 23.06
N THR A 171 -7.25 11.19 24.33
CA THR A 171 -6.26 10.23 24.87
C THR A 171 -6.82 8.83 24.98
N GLY A 172 -5.96 7.83 25.21
CA GLY A 172 -6.37 6.44 25.43
C GLY A 172 -6.52 5.59 24.17
N GLY A 173 -6.21 6.15 23.00
CA GLY A 173 -6.23 5.44 21.72
C GLY A 173 -5.02 4.54 21.47
N PRO A 174 -4.99 3.85 20.32
CA PRO A 174 -3.88 3.02 19.92
C PRO A 174 -2.57 3.80 19.77
N SER A 175 -1.43 3.14 19.93
CA SER A 175 -0.13 3.69 19.56
C SER A 175 -0.04 3.93 18.05
N GLY A 176 0.94 4.76 17.63
CA GLY A 176 1.21 5.03 16.21
C GLY A 176 1.45 3.76 15.42
N ARG A 177 0.77 3.59 14.31
CA ARG A 177 0.79 2.37 13.49
C ARG A 177 0.33 2.61 12.06
N SER A 178 0.76 1.71 11.19
CA SER A 178 0.29 1.59 9.80
C SER A 178 -0.11 0.14 9.51
N GLY A 179 -0.70 -0.11 8.36
CA GLY A 179 -1.15 -1.46 7.99
C GLY A 179 -2.20 -2.08 8.92
N HIS A 180 -2.74 -1.29 9.86
CA HIS A 180 -3.92 -1.64 10.66
C HIS A 180 -5.18 -1.62 9.79
N ARG A 181 -6.29 -2.11 10.34
CA ARG A 181 -7.61 -1.97 9.71
C ARG A 181 -8.56 -1.25 10.64
N MET A 182 -9.46 -0.49 10.02
CA MET A 182 -10.50 0.25 10.73
C MET A 182 -11.83 0.11 9.99
N VAL A 183 -12.87 -0.24 10.71
CA VAL A 183 -14.25 -0.30 10.20
C VAL A 183 -15.19 0.48 11.11
N ALA A 184 -16.22 1.08 10.52
CA ALA A 184 -17.33 1.67 11.26
C ALA A 184 -18.38 0.59 11.56
N CYS A 185 -18.73 0.44 12.82
CA CYS A 185 -19.71 -0.54 13.28
C CYS A 185 -20.48 -0.02 14.49
N LYS A 186 -21.81 0.01 14.43
CA LYS A 186 -22.69 0.38 15.56
C LYS A 186 -22.26 1.68 16.28
N ARG A 187 -22.03 2.76 15.51
CA ARG A 187 -21.58 4.09 15.99
C ARG A 187 -20.22 4.05 16.70
N GLN A 188 -19.37 3.10 16.30
CA GLN A 188 -17.98 3.01 16.74
C GLN A 188 -17.07 2.83 15.54
N LEU A 189 -15.82 3.28 15.69
CA LEU A 189 -14.71 2.87 14.85
C LEU A 189 -13.97 1.75 15.57
N ILE A 190 -13.86 0.60 14.95
CA ILE A 190 -13.11 -0.54 15.48
C ILE A 190 -11.80 -0.66 14.73
N ILE A 191 -10.70 -0.64 15.48
CA ILE A 191 -9.34 -0.73 14.94
C ILE A 191 -8.70 -2.03 15.42
N PHE A 192 -8.07 -2.74 14.49
CA PHE A 192 -7.35 -3.98 14.77
C PHE A 192 -5.99 -4.00 14.07
N GLY A 193 -4.98 -4.53 14.78
CA GLY A 193 -3.71 -4.92 14.23
C GLY A 193 -2.83 -3.76 13.75
N GLY A 194 -2.06 -4.03 12.72
CA GLY A 194 -1.06 -3.12 12.18
C GLY A 194 0.34 -3.36 12.71
N PHE A 195 1.24 -2.50 12.34
CA PHE A 195 2.63 -2.56 12.80
C PHE A 195 3.20 -1.16 13.05
N HIS A 196 4.28 -1.14 13.78
CA HIS A 196 5.13 0.03 14.00
C HIS A 196 6.58 -0.37 13.74
N GLU A 197 7.26 0.37 12.91
CA GLU A 197 8.66 0.19 12.62
C GLU A 197 9.46 1.40 13.12
N SER A 198 10.59 1.14 13.73
CA SER A 198 11.58 2.14 14.13
C SER A 198 12.94 1.76 13.56
N ALA A 199 13.90 2.66 13.58
CA ALA A 199 15.26 2.42 13.08
C ALA A 199 15.96 1.16 13.66
N ARG A 200 15.40 0.54 14.69
CA ARG A 200 16.02 -0.60 15.39
C ARG A 200 15.18 -1.85 15.47
N ASP A 201 13.86 -1.71 15.41
CA ASP A 201 12.94 -2.80 15.66
C ASP A 201 11.57 -2.55 15.07
N TYR A 202 10.79 -3.61 14.96
CA TYR A 202 9.41 -3.55 14.49
C TYR A 202 8.50 -4.30 15.47
N VAL A 203 7.25 -3.84 15.58
CA VAL A 203 6.23 -4.44 16.43
C VAL A 203 4.96 -4.63 15.63
N TYR A 204 4.45 -5.87 15.60
CA TYR A 204 3.11 -6.17 15.09
C TYR A 204 2.09 -6.20 16.21
N TYR A 205 0.87 -5.78 15.93
CA TYR A 205 -0.21 -5.67 16.90
C TYR A 205 -1.34 -6.66 16.62
N ASN A 206 -2.01 -7.10 17.67
CA ASN A 206 -3.28 -7.83 17.64
C ASN A 206 -4.30 -7.27 18.63
N ASP A 207 -4.05 -6.09 19.15
CA ASP A 207 -4.97 -5.37 20.02
C ASP A 207 -6.18 -4.85 19.23
N VAL A 208 -7.28 -4.68 19.95
CA VAL A 208 -8.52 -4.13 19.41
C VAL A 208 -8.88 -2.88 20.18
N TYR A 209 -9.15 -1.81 19.47
CA TYR A 209 -9.63 -0.55 20.04
C TYR A 209 -10.97 -0.17 19.44
N ALA A 210 -11.82 0.41 20.25
CA ALA A 210 -13.09 1.00 19.83
C ALA A 210 -13.09 2.50 20.15
N PHE A 211 -13.43 3.32 19.15
CA PHE A 211 -13.69 4.74 19.34
C PHE A 211 -15.19 4.99 19.26
N ASN A 212 -15.78 5.49 20.31
CA ASN A 212 -17.22 5.79 20.38
C ASN A 212 -17.49 7.15 19.72
N LEU A 213 -18.31 7.16 18.65
CA LEU A 213 -18.64 8.36 17.87
C LEU A 213 -19.60 9.32 18.57
N ASP A 214 -20.24 8.90 19.67
CA ASP A 214 -21.15 9.74 20.44
C ASP A 214 -20.44 10.43 21.60
N THR A 215 -19.54 9.71 22.28
CA THR A 215 -18.85 10.19 23.47
C THR A 215 -17.43 10.68 23.19
N PHE A 216 -16.90 10.42 22.00
CA PHE A 216 -15.50 10.71 21.61
C PHE A 216 -14.49 10.10 22.58
N THR A 217 -14.70 8.85 22.96
CA THR A 217 -13.82 8.13 23.87
C THR A 217 -13.25 6.88 23.26
N TRP A 218 -11.98 6.59 23.56
CA TRP A 218 -11.33 5.34 23.23
C TRP A 218 -11.53 4.29 24.31
N THR A 219 -11.73 3.05 23.90
CA THR A 219 -11.74 1.88 24.76
C THR A 219 -10.86 0.80 24.13
N LYS A 220 -9.88 0.30 24.90
CA LYS A 220 -9.16 -0.91 24.52
C LYS A 220 -10.03 -2.10 24.87
N LEU A 221 -10.41 -2.86 23.86
CA LEU A 221 -11.22 -4.07 24.06
C LEU A 221 -10.33 -5.22 24.53
N SER A 222 -10.92 -6.11 25.34
CA SER A 222 -10.27 -7.33 25.84
C SER A 222 -11.13 -8.54 25.50
N PRO A 223 -11.18 -8.94 24.21
CA PRO A 223 -12.00 -10.06 23.80
C PRO A 223 -11.54 -11.37 24.44
N SER A 224 -12.49 -12.19 24.89
CA SER A 224 -12.22 -13.55 25.33
C SER A 224 -12.06 -14.50 24.13
N GLY A 225 -11.54 -15.70 24.38
CA GLY A 225 -11.25 -16.67 23.31
C GLY A 225 -9.90 -16.45 22.65
N THR A 226 -9.60 -17.30 21.66
CA THR A 226 -8.34 -17.23 20.90
C THR A 226 -8.57 -16.40 19.65
N GLY A 227 -7.97 -15.23 19.60
CA GLY A 227 -8.00 -14.33 18.45
C GLY A 227 -6.79 -14.48 17.51
N PRO A 228 -6.72 -13.62 16.47
CA PRO A 228 -5.59 -13.60 15.56
C PRO A 228 -4.28 -13.29 16.28
N VAL A 229 -3.19 -13.90 15.83
CA VAL A 229 -1.83 -13.46 16.22
C VAL A 229 -1.55 -12.06 15.66
N PRO A 230 -0.57 -11.32 16.22
CA PRO A 230 -0.21 -10.00 15.74
C PRO A 230 0.08 -9.99 14.24
N ARG A 231 -0.49 -9.03 13.51
CA ARG A 231 -0.39 -8.94 12.06
C ARG A 231 -0.72 -7.56 11.51
N SER A 232 -0.20 -7.26 10.33
CA SER A 232 -0.57 -6.12 9.49
C SER A 232 -1.22 -6.58 8.19
N GLY A 233 -1.81 -5.66 7.43
CA GLY A 233 -2.33 -5.95 6.09
C GLY A 233 -3.48 -6.98 6.05
N CYS A 234 -4.04 -7.38 7.20
CA CYS A 234 -5.26 -8.19 7.22
C CYS A 234 -6.43 -7.37 6.67
N GLN A 235 -7.54 -8.02 6.39
CA GLN A 235 -8.76 -7.34 5.96
C GLN A 235 -9.86 -7.52 7.00
N MET A 236 -10.69 -6.49 7.13
CA MET A 236 -11.83 -6.48 8.03
C MET A 236 -13.12 -6.17 7.28
N ALA A 237 -14.18 -6.86 7.66
CA ALA A 237 -15.51 -6.64 7.14
C ALA A 237 -16.55 -6.70 8.27
N THR A 238 -17.53 -5.80 8.26
CA THR A 238 -18.65 -5.83 9.19
C THR A 238 -19.76 -6.73 8.65
N THR A 239 -20.32 -7.58 9.52
CA THR A 239 -21.51 -8.36 9.17
C THR A 239 -22.77 -7.54 9.43
N PRO A 240 -23.92 -7.90 8.83
CA PRO A 240 -25.19 -7.21 9.07
C PRO A 240 -25.60 -7.16 10.55
N GLU A 241 -25.24 -8.18 11.32
CA GLU A 241 -25.50 -8.26 12.77
C GLU A 241 -24.58 -7.36 13.59
N GLY A 242 -23.57 -6.75 12.95
CA GLY A 242 -22.57 -5.90 13.57
C GLY A 242 -21.47 -6.67 14.28
N ASN A 243 -21.13 -7.84 13.78
CA ASN A 243 -19.90 -8.54 14.11
C ASN A 243 -18.81 -8.14 13.10
N ILE A 244 -17.56 -8.50 13.39
CA ILE A 244 -16.42 -8.11 12.57
C ILE A 244 -15.65 -9.36 12.17
N ILE A 245 -15.45 -9.54 10.87
CA ILE A 245 -14.61 -10.59 10.29
C ILE A 245 -13.22 -10.04 10.09
N VAL A 246 -12.20 -10.81 10.48
CA VAL A 246 -10.78 -10.56 10.22
C VAL A 246 -10.22 -11.72 9.40
N TYR A 247 -9.58 -11.41 8.29
CA TYR A 247 -9.02 -12.40 7.37
C TYR A 247 -7.62 -12.03 6.91
N GLY A 248 -6.72 -13.02 6.88
CA GLY A 248 -5.41 -12.91 6.28
C GLY A 248 -4.46 -11.96 6.98
N GLY A 249 -3.57 -11.39 6.22
CA GLY A 249 -2.54 -10.47 6.69
C GLY A 249 -1.15 -11.09 6.72
N TYR A 250 -0.20 -10.32 7.20
CA TYR A 250 1.20 -10.67 7.24
C TYR A 250 1.83 -10.29 8.58
N SER A 251 2.78 -11.09 9.03
CA SER A 251 3.64 -10.74 10.16
C SER A 251 5.05 -11.25 9.94
N LYS A 252 6.00 -10.61 10.60
CA LYS A 252 7.41 -10.90 10.54
C LYS A 252 7.92 -11.18 11.94
N GLN A 253 8.73 -12.19 12.11
CA GLN A 253 9.32 -12.56 13.39
C GLN A 253 10.83 -12.70 13.26
N ARG A 254 11.57 -12.09 14.18
CA ARG A 254 13.01 -12.25 14.25
C ARG A 254 13.35 -13.61 14.85
N ILE A 255 13.98 -14.47 14.04
CA ILE A 255 14.43 -15.82 14.47
C ILE A 255 15.83 -15.76 15.04
N LYS A 256 16.73 -14.96 14.42
CA LYS A 256 18.11 -14.74 14.83
C LYS A 256 18.44 -13.27 14.63
N LYS A 257 19.63 -12.84 15.08
CA LYS A 257 20.03 -11.42 15.09
C LYS A 257 19.80 -10.70 13.77
N ASP A 258 19.98 -11.36 12.63
CA ASP A 258 19.85 -10.77 11.28
C ASP A 258 18.99 -11.64 10.34
N VAL A 259 18.11 -12.48 10.91
CA VAL A 259 17.23 -13.35 10.13
C VAL A 259 15.79 -13.19 10.61
N ASP A 260 14.99 -12.61 9.76
CA ASP A 260 13.54 -12.48 9.95
C ASP A 260 12.79 -13.53 9.13
N LYS A 261 11.70 -14.05 9.68
CA LYS A 261 10.78 -14.93 8.97
C LYS A 261 9.44 -14.24 8.78
N GLY A 262 9.05 -14.05 7.53
CA GLY A 262 7.71 -13.62 7.14
C GLY A 262 6.69 -14.76 7.25
N THR A 263 5.44 -14.42 7.54
CA THR A 263 4.33 -15.36 7.58
C THR A 263 3.10 -14.72 6.95
N LEU A 264 2.61 -15.34 5.87
CA LEU A 264 1.30 -15.02 5.29
C LEU A 264 0.22 -15.77 6.07
N HIS A 265 -0.74 -15.01 6.59
CA HIS A 265 -1.87 -15.57 7.32
C HIS A 265 -3.05 -15.82 6.38
N THR A 266 -3.70 -16.98 6.52
CA THR A 266 -4.88 -17.37 5.75
C THR A 266 -6.06 -17.75 6.65
N ASP A 267 -5.88 -17.63 7.96
CA ASP A 267 -6.90 -17.89 8.94
C ASP A 267 -7.96 -16.79 8.99
N MET A 268 -9.11 -17.12 9.52
CA MET A 268 -10.27 -16.25 9.56
C MET A 268 -10.90 -16.26 10.95
N PHE A 269 -11.26 -15.08 11.44
CA PHE A 269 -11.83 -14.90 12.77
C PHE A 269 -13.06 -14.02 12.73
N LEU A 270 -13.97 -14.28 13.65
CA LEU A 270 -15.15 -13.45 13.94
C LEU A 270 -14.99 -12.82 15.31
N LEU A 271 -14.98 -11.49 15.37
CA LEU A 271 -15.10 -10.73 16.60
C LEU A 271 -16.58 -10.42 16.82
N LYS A 272 -17.16 -11.05 17.84
CA LYS A 272 -18.58 -10.95 18.16
C LYS A 272 -18.79 -10.17 19.44
N ALA A 273 -19.74 -9.25 19.44
CA ALA A 273 -20.22 -8.59 20.66
C ALA A 273 -21.39 -9.40 21.24
N GLU A 274 -21.22 -9.96 22.44
CA GLU A 274 -22.27 -10.65 23.19
C GLU A 274 -22.87 -9.69 24.21
N GLY A 275 -24.15 -9.37 24.04
CA GLY A 275 -24.88 -8.55 25.01
C GLY A 275 -25.24 -9.33 26.25
N VAL A 276 -25.08 -8.72 27.41
CA VAL A 276 -25.65 -9.22 28.68
C VAL A 276 -27.09 -8.71 28.75
N GLY A 277 -28.04 -9.56 28.31
CA GLY A 277 -29.48 -9.31 28.46
C GLY A 277 -30.13 -8.62 27.24
N LYS A 278 -31.19 -9.23 26.75
CA LYS A 278 -32.11 -8.63 25.79
C LYS A 278 -33.01 -7.62 26.51
N GLU A 279 -32.58 -6.39 26.65
CA GLU A 279 -33.49 -5.30 26.94
C GLU A 279 -33.40 -4.25 25.84
N GLU A 280 -34.58 -3.83 25.36
CA GLU A 280 -34.78 -2.79 24.35
C GLU A 280 -34.40 -1.36 24.86
N GLY A 281 -33.19 -1.21 25.29
CA GLY A 281 -32.63 0.07 25.70
C GLY A 281 -31.14 -0.03 25.51
N GLY A 282 -30.61 0.65 24.47
CA GLY A 282 -29.22 0.56 24.07
C GLY A 282 -28.25 0.73 25.22
N LEU A 283 -27.70 -0.37 25.69
CA LEU A 283 -26.60 -0.37 26.65
C LEU A 283 -25.41 0.35 26.03
N PRO A 284 -24.65 1.11 26.81
CA PRO A 284 -23.36 1.64 26.36
C PRO A 284 -22.50 0.51 25.82
N LEU A 285 -21.88 0.70 24.67
CA LEU A 285 -21.03 -0.31 24.01
C LEU A 285 -19.84 -0.78 24.86
N SER A 286 -19.49 -0.05 25.92
CA SER A 286 -18.56 -0.46 26.99
C SER A 286 -18.97 -1.74 27.73
N ASP A 287 -20.25 -2.08 27.72
CA ASP A 287 -20.80 -3.20 28.51
C ASP A 287 -20.97 -4.49 27.68
N TYR A 288 -20.58 -4.47 26.40
CA TYR A 288 -20.57 -5.67 25.59
C TYR A 288 -19.33 -6.52 25.90
N LYS A 289 -19.58 -7.83 26.11
CA LYS A 289 -18.53 -8.83 26.16
C LYS A 289 -18.12 -9.19 24.72
N TRP A 290 -16.90 -8.89 24.36
CA TRP A 290 -16.34 -9.25 23.05
C TRP A 290 -15.73 -10.65 23.11
N VAL A 291 -15.95 -11.43 22.05
CA VAL A 291 -15.47 -12.82 21.96
C VAL A 291 -14.89 -13.07 20.57
N TRP A 292 -13.70 -13.68 20.52
CA TRP A 292 -13.10 -14.20 19.30
C TRP A 292 -13.58 -15.62 19.02
N ASN A 293 -14.02 -15.86 17.80
CA ASN A 293 -14.33 -17.18 17.27
C ASN A 293 -13.53 -17.41 15.99
N ARG A 294 -12.82 -18.53 15.92
CA ARG A 294 -12.15 -18.93 14.69
C ARG A 294 -13.18 -19.45 13.69
N LEU A 295 -13.15 -18.97 12.46
CA LEU A 295 -14.01 -19.43 11.38
C LEU A 295 -13.28 -20.47 10.52
N SER A 296 -14.01 -21.46 10.07
CA SER A 296 -13.54 -22.46 9.09
C SER A 296 -14.47 -22.42 7.88
N PRO A 297 -14.27 -21.48 6.95
CA PRO A 297 -15.13 -21.33 5.79
C PRO A 297 -14.99 -22.51 4.85
N SER A 298 -16.11 -22.89 4.22
CA SER A 298 -16.16 -23.87 3.14
C SER A 298 -15.96 -23.21 1.76
N GLY A 299 -15.96 -24.02 0.70
CA GLY A 299 -15.87 -23.56 -0.68
C GLY A 299 -14.46 -23.37 -1.18
N VAL A 300 -14.31 -22.67 -2.30
CA VAL A 300 -13.01 -22.40 -2.94
C VAL A 300 -12.44 -21.12 -2.37
N LYS A 301 -11.39 -21.26 -1.56
CA LYS A 301 -10.70 -20.15 -0.91
C LYS A 301 -9.69 -19.50 -1.85
N PRO A 302 -9.39 -18.19 -1.69
CA PRO A 302 -8.25 -17.58 -2.35
C PRO A 302 -6.95 -18.28 -1.98
N THR A 303 -5.98 -18.33 -2.90
CA THR A 303 -4.62 -18.75 -2.60
C THR A 303 -3.98 -17.79 -1.58
N PRO A 304 -3.01 -18.24 -0.76
CA PRO A 304 -2.29 -17.36 0.15
C PRO A 304 -1.69 -16.17 -0.60
N ARG A 305 -1.92 -14.96 -0.11
CA ARG A 305 -1.45 -13.72 -0.75
C ARG A 305 -1.42 -12.56 0.24
N SER A 306 -0.62 -11.56 -0.06
CA SER A 306 -0.61 -10.26 0.62
C SER A 306 -1.13 -9.15 -0.30
N GLY A 307 -1.30 -7.94 0.20
CA GLY A 307 -1.66 -6.77 -0.61
C GLY A 307 -3.01 -6.88 -1.35
N PHE A 308 -3.86 -7.84 -1.01
CA PHE A 308 -5.23 -7.91 -1.51
C PHE A 308 -6.12 -6.89 -0.82
N SER A 309 -7.19 -6.49 -1.47
CA SER A 309 -8.15 -5.53 -0.94
C SER A 309 -9.53 -6.16 -0.79
N VAL A 310 -10.28 -5.69 0.21
CA VAL A 310 -11.64 -6.17 0.51
C VAL A 310 -12.63 -5.01 0.51
N ALA A 311 -13.81 -5.27 -0.02
CA ALA A 311 -14.96 -4.37 0.07
C ALA A 311 -16.22 -5.16 0.43
N ILE A 312 -17.22 -4.46 0.96
CA ILE A 312 -18.55 -5.03 1.22
C ILE A 312 -19.40 -4.88 -0.03
N GLY A 313 -19.76 -6.02 -0.62
CA GLY A 313 -20.65 -6.09 -1.75
C GLY A 313 -22.12 -6.26 -1.35
N PRO A 314 -23.02 -6.39 -2.33
CA PRO A 314 -24.43 -6.67 -2.09
C PRO A 314 -24.66 -8.07 -1.50
N ASN A 315 -25.85 -8.30 -0.92
CA ASN A 315 -26.30 -9.60 -0.42
C ASN A 315 -25.43 -10.20 0.69
N ASN A 316 -24.94 -9.38 1.61
CA ASN A 316 -24.11 -9.80 2.75
C ASN A 316 -22.84 -10.56 2.33
N ARG A 317 -22.23 -10.16 1.23
CA ARG A 317 -20.99 -10.71 0.73
C ARG A 317 -19.87 -9.70 0.86
N SER A 318 -18.75 -10.12 1.41
CA SER A 318 -17.51 -9.40 1.19
C SER A 318 -16.83 -9.93 -0.07
N LEU A 319 -16.13 -9.06 -0.76
CA LEU A 319 -15.35 -9.41 -1.93
C LEU A 319 -13.88 -9.10 -1.67
N LEU A 320 -13.02 -9.97 -2.19
CA LEU A 320 -11.58 -9.83 -2.21
C LEU A 320 -11.15 -9.62 -3.66
N PHE A 321 -10.22 -8.70 -3.89
CA PHE A 321 -9.65 -8.43 -5.21
C PHE A 321 -8.13 -8.38 -5.15
N GLY A 322 -7.47 -9.03 -6.12
CA GLY A 322 -6.05 -8.90 -6.39
C GLY A 322 -5.14 -9.43 -5.29
N GLY A 323 -4.01 -8.78 -5.14
CA GLY A 323 -2.93 -9.16 -4.20
C GLY A 323 -1.74 -9.75 -4.92
N VAL A 324 -0.75 -10.18 -4.15
CA VAL A 324 0.50 -10.77 -4.63
C VAL A 324 0.88 -11.96 -3.75
N HIS A 325 1.45 -12.97 -4.36
CA HIS A 325 2.12 -14.07 -3.68
C HIS A 325 3.60 -14.03 -4.05
N ASP A 326 4.44 -13.80 -3.05
CA ASP A 326 5.89 -13.77 -3.23
C ASP A 326 6.42 -15.20 -3.10
N GLU A 327 7.07 -15.70 -4.12
CA GLU A 327 7.84 -16.96 -4.08
C GLU A 327 9.30 -16.60 -3.81
N GLU A 328 9.81 -17.06 -2.64
CA GLU A 328 11.23 -16.94 -2.33
C GLU A 328 11.99 -18.06 -3.03
N GLU A 329 12.68 -17.78 -4.12
CA GLU A 329 13.72 -18.63 -4.70
C GLU A 329 15.10 -18.19 -4.19
N GLU A 330 16.12 -19.08 -4.23
CA GLU A 330 17.44 -18.87 -3.59
C GLU A 330 18.17 -17.59 -4.07
N GLU A 331 17.81 -16.99 -5.21
CA GLU A 331 18.49 -15.83 -5.79
C GLU A 331 17.58 -14.66 -6.18
N CYS A 332 16.25 -14.82 -6.18
CA CYS A 332 15.32 -13.72 -6.48
C CYS A 332 13.96 -13.93 -5.80
N ILE A 333 13.28 -12.83 -5.54
CA ILE A 333 11.88 -12.83 -5.11
C ILE A 333 11.06 -12.41 -6.32
N GLU A 334 10.26 -13.32 -6.86
CA GLU A 334 9.28 -13.01 -7.90
C GLU A 334 7.89 -12.97 -7.29
N GLY A 335 7.13 -11.92 -7.59
CA GLY A 335 5.77 -11.73 -7.11
C GLY A 335 4.75 -12.16 -8.16
N ASP A 336 3.91 -13.16 -7.85
CA ASP A 336 2.73 -13.50 -8.64
C ASP A 336 1.58 -12.56 -8.29
N PHE A 337 1.30 -11.59 -9.15
CA PHE A 337 0.20 -10.65 -8.97
C PHE A 337 -1.12 -11.21 -9.50
N PHE A 338 -2.23 -10.84 -8.84
CA PHE A 338 -3.56 -11.32 -9.15
C PHE A 338 -4.50 -10.18 -9.59
N SER A 339 -5.49 -10.53 -10.41
CA SER A 339 -6.62 -9.67 -10.79
C SER A 339 -7.98 -10.32 -10.54
N ASP A 340 -7.99 -11.46 -9.88
CA ASP A 340 -9.18 -12.25 -9.59
C ASP A 340 -10.07 -11.62 -8.52
N ILE A 341 -11.34 -11.99 -8.53
CA ILE A 341 -12.31 -11.66 -7.49
C ILE A 341 -12.73 -12.93 -6.78
N TYR A 342 -12.77 -12.88 -5.45
CA TYR A 342 -13.41 -13.88 -4.62
C TYR A 342 -14.52 -13.25 -3.80
N PHE A 343 -15.59 -13.99 -3.60
CA PHE A 343 -16.67 -13.61 -2.71
C PHE A 343 -16.68 -14.49 -1.48
N TYR A 344 -16.89 -13.88 -0.33
CA TYR A 344 -17.18 -14.58 0.90
C TYR A 344 -18.61 -14.28 1.32
N ASP A 345 -19.47 -15.32 1.32
CA ASP A 345 -20.84 -15.25 1.80
C ASP A 345 -20.83 -15.36 3.34
N MET A 346 -21.07 -14.23 4.01
CA MET A 346 -21.00 -14.15 5.48
C MET A 346 -22.08 -14.98 6.17
N GLY A 347 -23.27 -15.12 5.55
CA GLY A 347 -24.35 -15.92 6.09
C GLY A 347 -24.13 -17.43 5.98
N LYS A 348 -23.45 -17.87 4.92
CA LYS A 348 -23.16 -19.29 4.66
C LYS A 348 -21.76 -19.73 5.09
N ASN A 349 -20.92 -18.81 5.54
CA ASN A 349 -19.52 -19.06 5.85
C ASN A 349 -18.80 -19.81 4.72
N ARG A 350 -18.88 -19.23 3.48
CA ARG A 350 -18.40 -19.91 2.28
C ARG A 350 -17.73 -18.95 1.29
N TRP A 351 -16.56 -19.36 0.79
CA TRP A 351 -15.85 -18.72 -0.31
C TRP A 351 -16.27 -19.28 -1.67
N PHE A 352 -16.28 -18.42 -2.69
CA PHE A 352 -16.41 -18.81 -4.09
C PHE A 352 -15.76 -17.77 -5.02
N PRO A 353 -15.21 -18.21 -6.17
CA PRO A 353 -14.61 -17.29 -7.12
C PRO A 353 -15.68 -16.44 -7.82
N GLY A 354 -15.33 -15.18 -8.10
CA GLY A 354 -16.13 -14.29 -8.93
C GLY A 354 -15.86 -14.58 -10.41
N GLN A 355 -16.82 -15.17 -11.10
CA GLN A 355 -16.70 -15.47 -12.52
C GLN A 355 -17.47 -14.44 -13.36
N LEU A 356 -16.81 -13.92 -14.39
CA LEU A 356 -17.45 -13.06 -15.37
C LEU A 356 -18.35 -13.91 -16.29
N LYS A 357 -19.55 -13.44 -16.50
CA LYS A 357 -20.54 -14.13 -17.35
C LYS A 357 -20.38 -13.82 -18.85
N GLY A 358 -19.58 -12.79 -19.15
CA GLY A 358 -19.44 -12.24 -20.48
C GLY A 358 -20.70 -11.50 -20.95
N PRO A 359 -20.61 -10.69 -22.01
CA PRO A 359 -21.74 -9.98 -22.58
C PRO A 359 -22.77 -10.99 -23.16
N LYS A 360 -24.04 -10.77 -22.87
CA LYS A 360 -25.12 -11.59 -23.45
C LYS A 360 -25.12 -11.39 -24.95
N SER A 361 -24.65 -12.38 -25.71
CA SER A 361 -24.72 -12.33 -27.17
C SER A 361 -26.19 -12.25 -27.62
N GLU A 362 -26.49 -11.31 -28.49
CA GLU A 362 -27.85 -11.16 -29.08
C GLU A 362 -28.33 -12.42 -29.82
N LYS A 363 -27.41 -13.34 -30.14
CA LYS A 363 -27.73 -14.66 -30.74
C LYS A 363 -28.63 -15.55 -29.86
N LYS A 364 -28.64 -15.35 -28.52
CA LYS A 364 -29.55 -16.11 -27.63
C LYS A 364 -31.01 -15.60 -27.70
N LYS A 365 -31.23 -14.32 -28.03
CA LYS A 365 -32.59 -13.79 -28.22
C LYS A 365 -33.28 -14.37 -29.47
N ARG A 366 -32.55 -14.47 -30.59
CA ARG A 366 -33.05 -15.06 -31.82
C ARG A 366 -33.32 -16.59 -31.73
N ARG A 367 -32.62 -17.30 -30.86
CA ARG A 367 -32.90 -18.75 -30.64
C ARG A 367 -34.13 -18.99 -29.77
N ARG A 368 -34.49 -18.09 -28.85
CA ARG A 368 -35.73 -18.20 -28.07
C ARG A 368 -36.98 -17.93 -28.94
N ASP A 369 -36.89 -16.96 -29.82
CA ASP A 369 -38.02 -16.64 -30.75
C ASP A 369 -38.20 -17.70 -31.84
N LYS A 370 -37.12 -18.41 -32.26
CA LYS A 370 -37.21 -19.55 -33.17
C LYS A 370 -37.68 -20.86 -32.49
N LYS A 371 -37.44 -21.03 -31.17
CA LYS A 371 -37.90 -22.23 -30.45
C LYS A 371 -39.40 -22.18 -30.11
N ALA A 372 -40.01 -21.00 -30.14
CA ALA A 372 -41.46 -20.82 -29.98
C ALA A 372 -42.26 -21.09 -31.26
N GLN A 373 -41.59 -21.27 -32.43
CA GLN A 373 -42.25 -21.55 -33.73
C GLN A 373 -42.00 -22.95 -34.29
N ALA A 374 -41.26 -23.82 -33.57
CA ALA A 374 -40.91 -25.16 -34.02
C ALA A 374 -41.19 -26.24 -32.98
N GLU A 375 -42.42 -26.27 -32.44
CA GLU A 375 -42.98 -27.49 -31.85
C GLU A 375 -43.86 -28.17 -32.87
N GLY A 376 -43.25 -29.10 -33.59
CA GLY A 376 -43.91 -30.00 -34.51
C GLY A 376 -42.93 -30.63 -35.49
N ALA A 377 -42.44 -31.80 -35.12
CA ALA A 377 -42.05 -32.94 -35.94
C ALA A 377 -40.67 -33.53 -35.64
N GLY A 378 -40.68 -34.79 -35.21
CA GLY A 378 -39.88 -35.84 -35.80
C GLY A 378 -38.54 -36.23 -35.14
N ASP A 379 -38.57 -37.37 -34.56
CA ASP A 379 -37.51 -38.33 -34.21
C ASP A 379 -36.33 -38.42 -35.20
N GLY A 380 -35.09 -38.59 -34.70
CA GLY A 380 -33.94 -38.91 -35.51
C GLY A 380 -32.65 -38.98 -34.68
N GLU A 381 -32.17 -40.16 -34.43
CA GLU A 381 -30.90 -40.51 -33.80
C GLU A 381 -29.71 -39.87 -34.54
N ALA A 382 -28.73 -39.37 -33.80
CA ALA A 382 -27.38 -39.10 -34.33
C ALA A 382 -26.33 -39.13 -33.25
N GLU A 383 -25.29 -39.86 -33.59
CA GLU A 383 -24.10 -40.31 -32.90
C GLU A 383 -23.29 -39.26 -32.17
N ASP A 384 -22.63 -39.74 -31.10
CA ASP A 384 -21.64 -39.07 -30.28
C ASP A 384 -20.40 -38.58 -31.07
N GLN A 385 -20.15 -37.29 -31.08
CA GLN A 385 -18.83 -36.71 -31.32
C GLN A 385 -18.42 -35.87 -30.12
N TYR A 386 -17.36 -36.33 -29.43
CA TYR A 386 -16.72 -35.63 -28.33
C TYR A 386 -16.05 -34.34 -28.83
N PRO A 387 -16.28 -33.15 -28.22
CA PRO A 387 -15.48 -31.99 -28.47
C PRO A 387 -14.19 -32.09 -27.62
N GLN A 388 -13.02 -31.97 -28.23
CA GLN A 388 -11.75 -31.78 -27.54
C GLN A 388 -11.79 -30.39 -26.85
N GLY A 389 -11.98 -30.40 -25.55
CA GLY A 389 -11.89 -29.21 -24.72
C GLY A 389 -10.46 -29.01 -24.16
N PRO A 390 -10.17 -27.86 -23.60
CA PRO A 390 -8.85 -27.56 -23.03
C PRO A 390 -8.50 -28.54 -21.91
N VAL A 391 -7.23 -28.92 -21.85
CA VAL A 391 -6.70 -29.87 -20.87
C VAL A 391 -6.59 -29.17 -19.51
N GLU A 392 -7.31 -29.66 -18.51
CA GLU A 392 -7.18 -29.23 -17.13
C GLU A 392 -6.02 -29.96 -16.45
N ILE A 393 -5.05 -29.21 -15.96
CA ILE A 393 -3.99 -29.73 -15.10
C ILE A 393 -4.38 -29.45 -13.65
N VAL A 394 -4.54 -30.53 -12.87
CA VAL A 394 -4.85 -30.44 -11.44
C VAL A 394 -3.56 -30.68 -10.66
N LYS A 395 -3.14 -29.70 -9.88
CA LYS A 395 -1.96 -29.79 -9.02
C LYS A 395 -2.42 -29.71 -7.56
N GLU A 396 -2.06 -30.67 -6.75
CA GLU A 396 -2.34 -30.68 -5.32
C GLU A 396 -1.10 -30.22 -4.55
N VAL A 397 -1.26 -29.18 -3.76
CA VAL A 397 -0.22 -28.67 -2.86
C VAL A 397 -0.65 -28.95 -1.43
N VAL A 398 0.21 -29.63 -0.68
CA VAL A 398 -0.02 -29.97 0.72
C VAL A 398 0.76 -29.01 1.61
N ALA A 399 0.06 -28.24 2.44
CA ALA A 399 0.67 -27.34 3.42
C ALA A 399 1.14 -28.11 4.66
N GLU A 400 2.08 -27.55 5.43
CA GLU A 400 2.67 -28.18 6.63
C GLU A 400 1.64 -28.53 7.74
N ASP A 401 0.45 -27.94 7.70
CA ASP A 401 -0.66 -28.24 8.61
C ASP A 401 -1.56 -29.39 8.14
N GLY A 402 -1.18 -30.05 7.03
CA GLY A 402 -1.93 -31.16 6.43
C GLY A 402 -3.12 -30.72 5.57
N THR A 403 -3.28 -29.43 5.28
CA THR A 403 -4.33 -28.93 4.39
C THR A 403 -3.93 -29.17 2.93
N VAL A 404 -4.77 -29.86 2.18
CA VAL A 404 -4.55 -30.11 0.75
C VAL A 404 -5.30 -29.07 -0.07
N THR A 405 -4.58 -28.27 -0.86
CA THR A 405 -5.16 -27.30 -1.79
C THR A 405 -5.00 -27.80 -3.21
N THR A 406 -6.11 -27.94 -3.91
CA THR A 406 -6.14 -28.39 -5.33
C THR A 406 -6.17 -27.16 -6.23
N ILE A 407 -5.12 -26.95 -7.01
CA ILE A 407 -5.03 -25.87 -8.01
C ILE A 407 -5.37 -26.45 -9.38
N LYS A 408 -6.40 -25.90 -10.01
CA LYS A 408 -6.76 -26.24 -11.39
C LYS A 408 -6.25 -25.15 -12.33
N GLN A 409 -5.31 -25.51 -13.18
CA GLN A 409 -4.78 -24.64 -14.22
C GLN A 409 -5.30 -25.11 -15.58
N VAL A 410 -5.98 -24.23 -16.29
CA VAL A 410 -6.48 -24.49 -17.66
C VAL A 410 -5.40 -24.03 -18.62
N VAL A 411 -4.71 -24.97 -19.27
CA VAL A 411 -3.68 -24.66 -20.27
C VAL A 411 -4.28 -24.75 -21.64
N SER A 412 -4.32 -23.63 -22.36
CA SER A 412 -4.60 -23.59 -23.79
C SER A 412 -3.40 -24.19 -24.54
N ALA A 413 -3.66 -25.12 -25.44
CA ALA A 413 -2.61 -25.77 -26.22
C ALA A 413 -1.79 -24.76 -27.03
N PRO A 414 -0.43 -24.94 -27.12
CA PRO A 414 0.39 -24.08 -27.97
C PRO A 414 0.06 -24.34 -29.44
N GLU A 415 -0.13 -23.27 -30.22
CA GLU A 415 -0.24 -23.34 -31.67
C GLU A 415 1.06 -23.87 -32.25
N VAL A 416 0.96 -25.00 -32.95
CA VAL A 416 2.05 -25.55 -33.76
C VAL A 416 2.07 -24.80 -35.09
N GLU A 417 3.09 -23.98 -35.31
CA GLU A 417 3.37 -23.39 -36.62
C GLU A 417 3.65 -24.52 -37.64
N LEU A 418 2.73 -24.71 -38.54
CA LEU A 418 2.93 -25.48 -39.77
C LEU A 418 3.12 -24.50 -40.91
N GLU A 419 4.35 -24.42 -41.40
CA GLU A 419 4.66 -23.79 -42.68
C GLU A 419 3.75 -24.39 -43.78
N ARG A 420 2.99 -23.52 -44.46
CA ARG A 420 2.31 -23.87 -45.70
C ARG A 420 2.48 -22.79 -46.75
N SER A 421 2.98 -23.27 -47.87
CA SER A 421 3.20 -22.63 -49.16
C SER A 421 2.00 -21.85 -49.72
N GLU A 422 2.35 -20.78 -50.39
CA GLU A 422 1.53 -19.85 -51.14
C GLU A 422 0.55 -20.55 -52.13
N SER A 423 -0.73 -20.16 -52.10
CA SER A 423 -1.59 -20.06 -53.27
C SER A 423 -2.60 -18.95 -53.02
N GLU A 424 -2.61 -18.01 -53.92
CA GLU A 424 -3.53 -16.87 -54.04
C GLU A 424 -4.96 -17.36 -54.24
N ASP A 425 -5.88 -16.89 -53.41
CA ASP A 425 -7.30 -16.67 -53.76
C ASP A 425 -7.87 -15.63 -52.81
N GLU A 426 -8.26 -14.49 -53.40
CA GLU A 426 -9.00 -13.42 -52.75
C GLU A 426 -10.41 -13.86 -52.39
N GLU A 427 -10.70 -13.97 -51.06
CA GLU A 427 -12.08 -13.87 -50.58
C GLU A 427 -12.12 -13.02 -49.31
N GLU A 428 -13.07 -12.10 -49.29
CA GLU A 428 -13.34 -11.08 -48.27
C GLU A 428 -13.39 -11.68 -46.86
N ALA A 429 -12.35 -11.41 -46.04
CA ALA A 429 -12.35 -11.68 -44.63
C ALA A 429 -13.12 -10.57 -43.89
N GLY A 430 -14.35 -10.90 -43.49
CA GLY A 430 -15.08 -10.11 -42.50
C GLY A 430 -14.28 -10.01 -41.20
N ASP A 431 -14.02 -8.79 -40.80
CA ASP A 431 -13.34 -8.36 -39.60
C ASP A 431 -14.04 -8.94 -38.33
N GLU A 432 -13.69 -10.16 -37.93
CA GLU A 432 -13.92 -10.66 -36.58
C GLU A 432 -12.85 -10.11 -35.65
N ALA A 433 -12.96 -8.82 -35.32
CA ALA A 433 -12.26 -8.27 -34.19
C ALA A 433 -12.64 -9.11 -32.94
N SER A 434 -11.75 -9.99 -32.51
CA SER A 434 -11.82 -10.61 -31.20
C SER A 434 -11.81 -9.46 -30.19
N SER A 435 -12.97 -9.09 -29.67
CA SER A 435 -13.09 -8.12 -28.59
C SER A 435 -12.32 -8.67 -27.41
N GLN A 436 -11.08 -8.24 -27.23
CA GLN A 436 -10.31 -8.51 -26.02
C GLN A 436 -11.17 -8.03 -24.85
N GLN A 437 -11.50 -8.96 -23.97
CA GLN A 437 -12.29 -8.65 -22.80
C GLN A 437 -11.43 -7.75 -21.91
N VAL A 438 -11.89 -6.51 -21.68
CA VAL A 438 -11.15 -5.52 -20.88
C VAL A 438 -11.24 -5.94 -19.41
N GLU A 439 -10.09 -6.12 -18.78
CA GLU A 439 -9.96 -6.45 -17.36
C GLU A 439 -8.82 -5.64 -16.71
N PRO A 440 -8.91 -5.32 -15.39
CA PRO A 440 -7.79 -4.74 -14.70
C PRO A 440 -6.57 -5.66 -14.76
N CYS A 441 -5.38 -5.12 -15.00
CA CYS A 441 -4.16 -5.91 -14.90
C CYS A 441 -3.98 -6.43 -13.46
N PRO A 442 -3.27 -7.57 -13.27
CA PRO A 442 -2.91 -8.07 -11.96
C PRO A 442 -2.19 -7.02 -11.12
N ARG A 443 -2.58 -6.89 -9.84
CA ARG A 443 -2.06 -5.83 -8.96
C ARG A 443 -2.25 -6.12 -7.48
N SER A 444 -1.40 -5.54 -6.66
CA SER A 444 -1.55 -5.45 -5.21
C SER A 444 -1.97 -4.04 -4.77
N ASN A 445 -2.44 -3.91 -3.54
CA ASN A 445 -2.78 -2.65 -2.88
C ASN A 445 -3.73 -1.74 -3.69
N ALA A 446 -4.63 -2.32 -4.49
CA ALA A 446 -5.69 -1.59 -5.15
C ALA A 446 -6.66 -1.01 -4.12
N MET A 447 -7.17 0.19 -4.39
CA MET A 447 -8.15 0.84 -3.54
C MET A 447 -9.56 0.53 -4.05
N LEU A 448 -10.40 -0.02 -3.17
CA LEU A 448 -11.74 -0.47 -3.52
C LEU A 448 -12.82 0.41 -2.87
N ALA A 449 -13.88 0.67 -3.61
CA ALA A 449 -15.11 1.20 -3.07
C ALA A 449 -16.31 0.55 -3.77
N VAL A 450 -17.39 0.37 -3.02
CA VAL A 450 -18.66 -0.13 -3.58
C VAL A 450 -19.73 0.95 -3.40
N LYS A 451 -20.39 1.32 -4.50
CA LYS A 451 -21.53 2.24 -4.50
C LYS A 451 -22.63 1.69 -5.38
N HIS A 452 -23.85 1.60 -4.85
CA HIS A 452 -25.04 1.07 -5.56
C HIS A 452 -24.81 -0.31 -6.22
N GLY A 453 -24.10 -1.20 -5.55
CA GLY A 453 -23.79 -2.53 -6.08
C GLY A 453 -22.74 -2.57 -7.20
N VAL A 454 -22.10 -1.44 -7.49
CA VAL A 454 -20.97 -1.34 -8.42
C VAL A 454 -19.67 -1.26 -7.63
N LEU A 455 -18.73 -2.15 -7.95
CA LEU A 455 -17.36 -2.10 -7.44
C LEU A 455 -16.55 -1.15 -8.30
N TYR A 456 -15.80 -0.30 -7.65
CA TYR A 456 -14.76 0.56 -8.24
C TYR A 456 -13.40 0.10 -7.75
N VAL A 457 -12.47 -0.10 -8.70
CA VAL A 457 -11.07 -0.49 -8.44
C VAL A 457 -10.18 0.62 -8.95
N TYR A 458 -9.46 1.27 -8.05
CA TYR A 458 -8.55 2.37 -8.37
C TYR A 458 -7.12 2.02 -8.01
N GLY A 459 -6.20 2.27 -8.94
CA GLY A 459 -4.77 2.23 -8.67
C GLY A 459 -4.23 0.88 -8.19
N GLY A 460 -3.30 0.93 -7.28
CA GLY A 460 -2.49 -0.20 -6.84
C GLY A 460 -1.16 -0.24 -7.56
N MET A 461 -0.45 -1.36 -7.48
CA MET A 461 0.87 -1.52 -8.09
C MET A 461 1.13 -2.97 -8.52
N PHE A 462 2.08 -3.14 -9.41
CA PHE A 462 2.74 -4.40 -9.72
C PHE A 462 4.23 -4.17 -9.98
N GLU A 463 5.02 -5.22 -9.95
CA GLU A 463 6.46 -5.18 -10.16
C GLU A 463 6.86 -6.05 -11.35
N VAL A 464 7.89 -5.62 -12.07
CA VAL A 464 8.55 -6.40 -13.12
C VAL A 464 10.04 -6.18 -12.97
N GLY A 465 10.77 -7.21 -12.54
CA GLY A 465 12.15 -7.07 -12.11
C GLY A 465 12.25 -6.06 -10.96
N ASP A 466 13.19 -5.16 -11.04
CA ASP A 466 13.44 -4.13 -10.01
C ASP A 466 12.55 -2.88 -10.16
N ARG A 467 11.66 -2.85 -11.16
CA ARG A 467 10.79 -1.71 -11.43
C ARG A 467 9.40 -1.89 -10.87
N GLN A 468 8.97 -0.93 -10.05
CA GLN A 468 7.60 -0.81 -9.57
C GLN A 468 6.75 0.04 -10.53
N PHE A 469 5.58 -0.46 -10.90
CA PHE A 469 4.56 0.27 -11.66
C PHE A 469 3.40 0.64 -10.76
N THR A 470 3.28 1.91 -10.43
CA THR A 470 2.17 2.44 -9.62
C THR A 470 1.07 2.96 -10.54
N LEU A 471 -0.17 2.58 -10.28
CA LEU A 471 -1.30 2.78 -11.16
C LEU A 471 -2.20 3.94 -10.70
N ASN A 472 -2.90 4.56 -11.67
CA ASN A 472 -3.98 5.52 -11.43
C ASN A 472 -5.20 5.27 -12.33
N ASP A 473 -5.28 4.09 -12.92
CA ASP A 473 -6.46 3.66 -13.67
C ASP A 473 -7.67 3.43 -12.75
N LEU A 474 -8.86 3.53 -13.31
CA LEU A 474 -10.10 3.30 -12.59
C LEU A 474 -10.99 2.37 -13.41
N TYR A 475 -11.36 1.25 -12.81
CA TYR A 475 -12.28 0.27 -13.37
C TYR A 475 -13.55 0.16 -12.53
N SER A 476 -14.63 -0.27 -13.16
CA SER A 476 -15.86 -0.59 -12.46
C SER A 476 -16.50 -1.87 -12.98
N ILE A 477 -17.22 -2.58 -12.09
CA ILE A 477 -18.00 -3.75 -12.43
C ILE A 477 -19.28 -3.80 -11.60
N ASP A 478 -20.40 -4.11 -12.25
CA ASP A 478 -21.68 -4.35 -11.60
C ASP A 478 -21.67 -5.73 -10.91
N LEU A 479 -21.67 -5.74 -9.59
CA LEU A 479 -21.57 -6.97 -8.77
C LEU A 479 -22.84 -7.85 -8.81
N HIS A 480 -23.97 -7.33 -9.27
CA HIS A 480 -25.18 -8.12 -9.48
C HIS A 480 -25.15 -8.88 -10.81
N LYS A 481 -24.59 -8.25 -11.83
CA LYS A 481 -24.54 -8.81 -13.17
C LYS A 481 -23.30 -9.66 -13.39
N MET A 482 -22.13 -9.17 -12.95
CA MET A 482 -20.81 -9.80 -13.18
C MET A 482 -20.61 -10.15 -14.68
N GLU A 483 -20.92 -9.20 -15.57
CA GLU A 483 -20.87 -9.41 -17.02
C GLU A 483 -19.54 -8.97 -17.61
N GLU A 484 -19.14 -7.73 -17.38
CA GLU A 484 -17.96 -7.12 -17.97
C GLU A 484 -17.38 -6.00 -17.08
N TRP A 485 -16.09 -5.79 -17.14
CA TRP A 485 -15.42 -4.63 -16.60
C TRP A 485 -15.61 -3.41 -17.49
N LYS A 486 -15.70 -2.24 -16.89
CA LYS A 486 -15.69 -0.94 -17.57
C LYS A 486 -14.47 -0.16 -17.16
N VAL A 487 -13.73 0.36 -18.14
CA VAL A 487 -12.65 1.32 -17.91
C VAL A 487 -13.27 2.70 -17.78
N LEU A 488 -13.00 3.38 -16.68
CA LEU A 488 -13.43 4.75 -16.42
C LEU A 488 -12.25 5.73 -16.55
N VAL A 489 -11.05 5.29 -16.22
CA VAL A 489 -9.79 6.00 -16.44
C VAL A 489 -8.78 5.00 -16.97
N GLU A 490 -8.23 5.29 -18.14
CA GLU A 490 -7.17 4.50 -18.77
C GLU A 490 -5.80 4.98 -18.29
N MET A 491 -4.86 4.05 -18.16
CA MET A 491 -3.45 4.33 -17.92
C MET A 491 -2.61 3.30 -18.65
N ASP A 492 -1.60 3.76 -19.38
CA ASP A 492 -0.53 2.87 -19.85
C ASP A 492 0.63 2.91 -18.84
N PRO A 493 0.87 1.83 -18.07
CA PRO A 493 1.94 1.78 -17.08
C PRO A 493 3.34 2.01 -17.68
N LYS A 494 3.53 1.67 -18.95
CA LYS A 494 4.82 1.80 -19.65
C LYS A 494 5.23 3.26 -19.89
N THR A 495 4.27 4.19 -19.84
CA THR A 495 4.56 5.63 -19.98
C THR A 495 5.02 6.28 -18.68
N GLN A 496 4.98 5.55 -17.56
CA GLN A 496 5.42 6.06 -16.27
C GLN A 496 6.92 6.26 -16.23
N GLU A 497 7.36 7.45 -15.84
CA GLU A 497 8.76 7.76 -15.64
C GLU A 497 9.32 6.96 -14.45
N TRP A 498 10.51 6.38 -14.66
CA TRP A 498 11.24 5.65 -13.64
C TRP A 498 12.70 6.07 -13.68
N LEU A 499 13.21 6.53 -12.55
CA LEU A 499 14.59 6.95 -12.39
C LEU A 499 15.39 5.77 -11.86
N GLU A 500 16.24 5.19 -12.70
CA GLU A 500 17.17 4.13 -12.28
C GLU A 500 18.14 4.69 -11.24
N GLU A 501 18.47 3.86 -10.24
CA GLU A 501 19.58 4.18 -9.36
C GLU A 501 20.84 4.30 -10.22
N SER A 502 21.54 5.43 -10.12
CA SER A 502 22.84 5.53 -10.75
C SER A 502 23.75 4.50 -10.09
N GLU A 503 24.16 3.47 -10.84
CA GLU A 503 25.18 2.54 -10.37
C GLU A 503 26.39 3.35 -9.92
N SER A 504 26.50 3.59 -8.62
CA SER A 504 27.76 4.02 -8.03
C SER A 504 28.62 2.78 -7.94
N ASP A 505 29.60 2.67 -8.86
CA ASP A 505 30.64 1.67 -8.82
C ASP A 505 31.24 1.56 -7.39
N GLU A 506 30.67 0.72 -6.55
CA GLU A 506 31.34 0.16 -5.39
C GLU A 506 32.27 -0.96 -5.87
N GLU A 507 33.39 -0.58 -6.49
CA GLU A 507 34.55 -1.44 -6.50
C GLU A 507 35.02 -1.60 -5.05
N GLY A 508 34.66 -2.71 -4.44
CA GLY A 508 35.20 -3.18 -3.16
C GLY A 508 36.70 -3.36 -3.28
N ASP A 509 37.44 -2.52 -2.58
CA ASP A 509 38.88 -2.70 -2.38
C ASP A 509 39.08 -3.27 -0.96
N ASP A 510 39.21 -4.59 -0.91
CA ASP A 510 39.71 -5.33 0.25
C ASP A 510 41.14 -4.86 0.53
N VAL A 511 41.37 -4.17 1.63
CA VAL A 511 42.72 -3.99 2.20
C VAL A 511 42.72 -4.39 3.67
N GLU A 512 43.36 -5.54 3.91
CA GLU A 512 43.84 -5.98 5.21
C GLU A 512 44.77 -4.96 5.86
N GLY A 513 44.52 -4.75 7.15
CA GLY A 513 45.45 -4.65 8.25
C GLY A 513 46.58 -3.60 8.27
N ALA A 514 46.57 -2.76 9.28
CA ALA A 514 47.75 -2.53 10.13
C ALA A 514 47.41 -1.75 11.42
N GLU A 515 48.06 -2.18 12.46
CA GLU A 515 47.99 -1.70 13.85
C GLU A 515 48.52 -0.27 14.04
N GLY A 516 48.03 0.38 15.09
CA GLY A 516 48.88 1.18 16.01
C GLY A 516 48.65 2.69 15.98
N GLY A 517 48.34 3.23 17.16
CA GLY A 517 48.52 4.64 17.49
C GLY A 517 47.49 5.16 18.47
N GLU A 518 47.76 5.04 19.76
CA GLU A 518 47.11 5.81 20.83
C GLU A 518 47.58 7.27 20.72
N GLU A 519 46.63 8.20 20.62
CA GLU A 519 46.83 9.56 21.09
C GLU A 519 45.57 10.02 21.82
N GLU A 520 45.83 10.41 23.08
CA GLU A 520 44.90 11.09 23.97
C GLU A 520 44.77 12.54 23.49
N GLU A 521 43.56 13.02 23.23
CA GLU A 521 43.31 14.46 23.19
C GLU A 521 42.28 14.84 24.24
N GLU A 522 42.70 15.81 25.02
CA GLU A 522 42.02 16.46 26.13
C GLU A 522 40.83 17.29 25.63
N ASP A 523 39.78 17.23 26.43
CA ASP A 523 38.59 18.07 26.38
C ASP A 523 38.98 19.55 26.60
N SER A 524 38.67 20.42 25.67
CA SER A 524 38.54 21.84 25.91
C SER A 524 37.25 22.37 25.30
N ASP A 525 36.31 22.66 26.17
CA ASP A 525 35.15 23.47 25.88
C ASP A 525 35.58 24.89 25.45
N GLU A 526 35.36 25.24 24.21
CA GLU A 526 35.24 26.63 23.79
C GLU A 526 33.94 26.78 23.01
N GLU A 527 33.00 27.49 23.65
CA GLU A 527 31.81 28.06 22.99
C GLU A 527 32.30 29.08 21.95
N SER A 528 32.05 28.82 20.67
CA SER A 528 32.12 29.84 19.63
C SER A 528 30.71 30.06 19.09
N GLU A 529 30.22 31.25 19.35
CA GLU A 529 29.08 31.84 18.64
C GLU A 529 29.49 31.96 17.17
N ASP A 530 28.97 31.09 16.30
CA ASP A 530 29.06 31.24 14.86
C ASP A 530 27.79 31.91 14.33
N ASP A 531 27.98 33.18 13.91
CA ASP A 531 27.06 33.88 13.01
C ASP A 531 26.77 33.03 11.76
N GLU A 532 25.55 32.62 11.56
CA GLU A 532 25.05 32.03 10.29
C GLU A 532 25.12 33.09 9.17
N GLU A 533 26.28 33.25 8.53
CA GLU A 533 26.33 33.82 7.19
C GLU A 533 25.70 32.80 6.24
N GLU A 534 24.52 33.10 5.71
CA GLU A 534 23.92 32.41 4.55
C GLU A 534 25.01 32.30 3.46
N GLU A 535 25.54 31.11 3.22
CA GLU A 535 26.51 30.84 2.14
C GLU A 535 25.80 31.04 0.80
N ARG A 536 25.89 32.26 0.25
CA ARG A 536 25.40 32.57 -1.09
C ARG A 536 26.34 31.97 -2.12
N HIS A 537 25.85 31.03 -2.88
CA HIS A 537 26.57 30.48 -4.03
C HIS A 537 26.93 31.57 -5.06
N PRO A 538 28.05 31.46 -5.77
CA PRO A 538 28.46 32.44 -6.79
C PRO A 538 27.39 32.58 -7.86
N SER A 539 26.79 33.77 -8.00
CA SER A 539 25.75 34.04 -8.99
C SER A 539 26.24 33.90 -10.44
N VAL A 540 25.36 33.42 -11.31
CA VAL A 540 25.57 33.38 -12.76
C VAL A 540 25.40 34.80 -13.29
N GLN A 541 26.36 35.29 -14.11
CA GLN A 541 26.29 36.64 -14.70
C GLN A 541 25.39 36.65 -15.96
N LEU A 542 24.88 37.81 -16.30
CA LEU A 542 24.02 37.97 -17.47
C LEU A 542 24.78 37.52 -18.75
N ASP A 543 24.20 36.62 -19.54
CA ASP A 543 24.79 36.00 -20.75
C ASP A 543 26.07 35.16 -20.53
N GLU A 544 26.39 34.79 -19.26
CA GLU A 544 27.54 33.93 -18.96
C GLU A 544 27.28 32.49 -19.36
N LYS A 545 28.14 31.88 -20.15
CA LYS A 545 28.04 30.45 -20.51
C LYS A 545 28.67 29.60 -19.41
N TYR A 546 28.20 28.36 -19.30
CA TYR A 546 28.76 27.39 -18.34
C TYR A 546 30.29 27.22 -18.47
N THR A 547 30.80 27.29 -19.69
CA THR A 547 32.25 27.23 -19.98
C THR A 547 33.05 28.37 -19.37
N ASP A 548 32.43 29.50 -19.06
CA ASP A 548 33.05 30.68 -18.46
C ASP A 548 32.73 30.72 -16.94
N TYR A 549 31.53 30.28 -16.54
CA TYR A 549 31.12 30.18 -15.16
C TYR A 549 31.97 29.20 -14.34
N LEU A 550 32.20 27.99 -14.87
CA LEU A 550 32.93 26.94 -14.17
C LEU A 550 34.35 27.34 -13.78
N PRO A 551 35.24 27.82 -14.68
CA PRO A 551 36.59 28.22 -14.29
C PRO A 551 36.62 29.36 -13.29
N ARG A 552 35.66 30.27 -13.31
CA ARG A 552 35.55 31.40 -12.40
C ARG A 552 35.17 30.97 -10.99
N THR A 553 34.37 29.92 -10.85
CA THR A 553 33.77 29.47 -9.58
C THR A 553 34.35 28.14 -9.10
N GLU A 554 35.23 27.51 -9.84
CA GLU A 554 35.76 26.16 -9.59
C GLU A 554 36.34 25.99 -8.18
N GLN A 555 37.10 26.95 -7.69
CA GLN A 555 37.70 26.88 -6.35
C GLN A 555 36.65 26.87 -5.25
N TYR A 556 35.58 27.62 -5.41
CA TYR A 556 34.44 27.63 -4.48
C TYR A 556 33.78 26.26 -4.43
N TRP A 557 33.46 25.71 -5.60
CA TRP A 557 32.79 24.41 -5.69
C TRP A 557 33.69 23.26 -5.20
N ILE A 558 35.00 23.32 -5.42
CA ILE A 558 35.96 22.35 -4.88
C ILE A 558 36.00 22.42 -3.35
N LYS A 559 36.00 23.63 -2.76
CA LYS A 559 35.97 23.80 -1.31
C LYS A 559 34.68 23.23 -0.71
N LEU A 560 33.55 23.54 -1.32
CA LEU A 560 32.23 23.05 -0.91
C LEU A 560 32.12 21.52 -1.06
N ALA A 561 32.57 20.97 -2.18
CA ALA A 561 32.61 19.53 -2.41
C ALA A 561 33.52 18.80 -1.41
N ARG A 562 34.66 19.40 -1.05
CA ARG A 562 35.57 18.85 -0.04
C ARG A 562 34.96 18.88 1.36
N HIS A 563 34.23 19.94 1.68
CA HIS A 563 33.49 20.03 2.94
C HIS A 563 32.45 18.92 3.06
N ASN A 564 31.70 18.67 1.98
CA ASN A 564 30.66 17.63 1.95
C ASN A 564 31.21 16.20 1.95
N MET A 565 32.39 15.97 1.37
CA MET A 565 33.02 14.66 1.27
C MET A 565 33.99 14.32 2.43
N GLY A 566 34.35 15.31 3.25
CA GLY A 566 35.32 15.16 4.33
C GLY A 566 36.79 15.32 3.89
N PRO A 567 37.74 15.48 4.87
CA PRO A 567 39.13 15.82 4.63
C PRO A 567 39.94 14.77 3.86
N ASP A 568 39.51 13.50 3.89
CA ASP A 568 40.25 12.37 3.31
C ASP A 568 39.82 12.00 1.88
N ALA A 569 38.94 12.79 1.29
CA ALA A 569 38.40 12.50 -0.04
C ALA A 569 39.46 12.66 -1.15
N LYS A 570 39.53 11.68 -2.07
CA LYS A 570 40.45 11.68 -3.21
C LYS A 570 40.16 12.91 -4.11
N GLU A 571 41.20 13.68 -4.48
CA GLU A 571 41.06 14.93 -5.26
C GLU A 571 40.25 14.78 -6.55
N LYS A 572 40.36 13.62 -7.26
CA LYS A 572 39.56 13.34 -8.46
C LYS A 572 38.06 13.25 -8.17
N LYS A 573 37.67 12.68 -7.00
CA LYS A 573 36.25 12.59 -6.61
C LYS A 573 35.73 13.96 -6.18
N VAL A 574 36.54 14.75 -5.45
CA VAL A 574 36.18 16.12 -5.07
C VAL A 574 35.96 17.01 -6.28
N ALA A 575 36.85 16.94 -7.29
CA ALA A 575 36.70 17.70 -8.53
C ALA A 575 35.46 17.29 -9.33
N LYS A 576 35.17 15.97 -9.41
CA LYS A 576 33.96 15.46 -10.11
C LYS A 576 32.68 15.97 -9.43
N LEU A 577 32.61 15.92 -8.09
CA LEU A 577 31.47 16.44 -7.33
C LEU A 577 31.33 17.96 -7.47
N ALA A 578 32.44 18.71 -7.39
CA ALA A 578 32.46 20.15 -7.55
C ALA A 578 31.90 20.58 -8.92
N HIS A 579 32.29 19.90 -9.99
CA HIS A 579 31.78 20.16 -11.33
C HIS A 579 30.28 19.81 -11.46
N ALA A 580 29.82 18.72 -10.83
CA ALA A 580 28.40 18.36 -10.81
C ALA A 580 27.58 19.42 -10.07
N MET A 581 28.02 19.87 -8.89
CA MET A 581 27.35 20.91 -8.10
C MET A 581 27.29 22.24 -8.84
N ALA A 582 28.41 22.66 -9.46
CA ALA A 582 28.49 23.86 -10.29
C ALA A 582 27.51 23.81 -11.47
N LYS A 583 27.42 22.65 -12.12
CA LYS A 583 26.54 22.45 -13.27
C LYS A 583 25.07 22.52 -12.88
N THR A 584 24.68 21.82 -11.82
CA THR A 584 23.29 21.83 -11.30
C THR A 584 22.86 23.25 -10.90
N PHE A 585 23.73 23.98 -10.22
CA PHE A 585 23.43 25.36 -9.82
C PHE A 585 23.30 26.30 -11.03
N TYR A 586 24.21 26.18 -12.00
CA TYR A 586 24.15 26.97 -13.24
C TYR A 586 22.85 26.71 -14.02
N GLU A 587 22.49 25.43 -14.23
CA GLU A 587 21.27 25.04 -14.96
C GLU A 587 19.98 25.46 -14.23
N GLY A 588 20.01 25.59 -12.91
CA GLY A 588 18.89 26.11 -12.11
C GLY A 588 18.82 27.64 -12.01
N SER A 589 19.88 28.35 -12.48
CA SER A 589 20.00 29.82 -12.39
C SER A 589 19.83 30.53 -13.74
N VAL A 590 19.81 29.80 -14.86
CA VAL A 590 19.59 30.25 -16.24
C VAL A 590 18.20 29.82 -16.70
#